data_4c886b8c2a0fc2eae6f8c4eed3be72dc
#
_entry.id   4c886b8c2a0fc2eae6f8c4eed3be72dc
#
_cell.length_a   1.000
_cell.length_b   1.000
_cell.length_c   1.000
_cell.angle_alpha   90.00
_cell.angle_beta   90.00
_cell.angle_gamma   90.00
#
_symmetry.space_group_name_H-M   'P 1'
#
loop_
_entity.id
_entity.type
_entity.pdbx_description
1 polymer ?
#
loop_
_entity_poly.entity_id
_entity_poly.type
_entity_poly.pdbx_seq_one_letter_code
_entity_poly.pdbx_strand_id
1 'polypeptide(L)'
;MQTYSIADLEKLSGIKSHTIRIWEKRYELVKPLRTDTNIRAYNDDQLKKILNVSFLINNGMKISKVASLTNDEISDKVVSLCGYGLSLRFGLS
;
A
#
# COMPACT_ATOMS: atom_id res chain seq x y z
N MET A 1 1.84 -10.39 17.29
CA MET A 1 1.68 -9.87 15.92
C MET A 1 1.07 -8.48 15.99
N GLN A 2 1.68 -7.53 15.32
CA GLN A 2 1.21 -6.15 15.37
C GLN A 2 0.13 -5.91 14.32
N THR A 3 -0.90 -5.19 14.72
CA THR A 3 -1.97 -4.82 13.81
C THR A 3 -2.12 -3.31 13.80
N TYR A 4 -2.77 -2.82 12.75
CA TYR A 4 -2.97 -1.39 12.55
C TYR A 4 -4.45 -1.11 12.31
N SER A 5 -4.92 0.03 12.78
CA SER A 5 -6.27 0.48 12.45
C SER A 5 -6.25 1.20 11.12
N ILE A 6 -7.45 1.47 10.59
CA ILE A 6 -7.52 2.23 9.34
C ILE A 6 -7.00 3.65 9.54
N ALA A 7 -7.16 4.21 10.74
CA ALA A 7 -6.60 5.52 11.06
C ALA A 7 -5.06 5.48 11.01
N ASP A 8 -4.47 4.39 11.47
CA ASP A 8 -3.02 4.22 11.40
C ASP A 8 -2.57 4.15 9.95
N LEU A 9 -3.31 3.42 9.11
CA LEU A 9 -2.98 3.34 7.69
C LEU A 9 -3.04 4.72 7.03
N GLU A 10 -4.03 5.50 7.40
CA GLU A 10 -4.17 6.85 6.86
C GLU A 10 -2.96 7.71 7.24
N LYS A 11 -2.55 7.67 8.50
CA LYS A 11 -1.42 8.46 8.96
C LYS A 11 -0.11 8.03 8.30
N LEU A 12 0.09 6.73 8.18
CA LEU A 12 1.35 6.20 7.66
C LEU A 12 1.47 6.32 6.15
N SER A 13 0.36 6.16 5.44
CA SER A 13 0.38 6.18 3.98
C SER A 13 0.03 7.53 3.38
N GLY A 14 -0.65 8.38 4.14
CA GLY A 14 -1.15 9.64 3.62
C GLY A 14 -2.42 9.50 2.80
N ILE A 15 -2.98 8.29 2.73
CA ILE A 15 -4.22 8.03 1.99
C ILE A 15 -5.37 8.05 2.97
N LYS A 16 -6.42 8.79 2.64
CA LYS A 16 -7.57 8.92 3.53
C LYS A 16 -8.26 7.58 3.75
N SER A 17 -8.73 7.37 4.96
CA SER A 17 -9.40 6.12 5.31
C SER A 17 -10.59 5.82 4.41
N HIS A 18 -11.32 6.84 4.00
CA HIS A 18 -12.42 6.68 3.07
C HIS A 18 -11.94 6.08 1.74
N THR A 19 -10.81 6.55 1.25
CA THR A 19 -10.22 6.04 0.01
C THR A 19 -9.77 4.59 0.18
N ILE A 20 -9.16 4.27 1.31
CA ILE A 20 -8.74 2.90 1.59
C ILE A 20 -9.94 1.96 1.58
N ARG A 21 -11.05 2.38 2.17
CA ARG A 21 -12.27 1.58 2.17
C ARG A 21 -12.83 1.35 0.77
N ILE A 22 -12.76 2.36 -0.07
CA ILE A 22 -13.18 2.23 -1.47
C ILE A 22 -12.30 1.21 -2.17
N TRP A 23 -10.99 1.25 -1.94
CA TRP A 23 -10.07 0.31 -2.56
C TRP A 23 -10.33 -1.12 -2.09
N GLU A 24 -10.67 -1.31 -0.83
CA GLU A 24 -11.04 -2.63 -0.34
C GLU A 24 -12.27 -3.17 -1.07
N LYS A 25 -13.26 -2.32 -1.23
CA LYS A 25 -14.53 -2.72 -1.83
C LYS A 25 -14.46 -2.91 -3.34
N ARG A 26 -13.86 -1.95 -4.03
CA ARG A 26 -13.88 -1.96 -5.51
C ARG A 26 -12.79 -2.80 -6.11
N TYR A 27 -11.62 -2.81 -5.49
CA TYR A 27 -10.44 -3.44 -6.08
C TYR A 27 -9.90 -4.59 -5.26
N GLU A 28 -10.44 -4.80 -4.08
CA GLU A 28 -9.96 -5.83 -3.15
C GLU A 28 -8.45 -5.74 -2.94
N LEU A 29 -7.94 -4.52 -2.92
CA LEU A 29 -6.50 -4.29 -2.75
C LEU A 29 -5.99 -4.80 -1.42
N VAL A 30 -6.76 -4.58 -0.36
CA VAL A 30 -6.41 -5.05 0.98
C VAL A 30 -7.61 -5.76 1.56
N LYS A 31 -7.33 -6.75 2.41
CA LYS A 31 -8.39 -7.48 3.11
C LYS A 31 -8.13 -7.33 4.61
N PRO A 32 -8.98 -6.57 5.30
CA PRO A 32 -8.78 -6.39 6.72
C PRO A 32 -9.03 -7.69 7.48
N LEU A 33 -8.25 -7.89 8.53
CA LEU A 33 -8.48 -8.96 9.46
C LEU A 33 -9.62 -8.56 10.38
N ARG A 34 -10.50 -9.48 10.68
CA ARG A 34 -11.58 -9.22 11.63
C ARG A 34 -11.27 -9.92 12.93
N THR A 35 -11.33 -9.15 13.99
CA THR A 35 -11.16 -9.71 15.34
C THR A 35 -12.48 -10.23 15.85
N ASP A 36 -12.45 -10.85 17.04
CA ASP A 36 -13.66 -11.34 17.68
C ASP A 36 -14.68 -10.25 17.95
N THR A 37 -14.20 -9.02 18.09
CA THR A 37 -15.07 -7.86 18.31
C THR A 37 -15.51 -7.23 17.00
N ASN A 38 -15.19 -7.84 15.87
CA ASN A 38 -15.58 -7.37 14.56
C ASN A 38 -14.94 -6.02 14.19
N ILE A 39 -13.83 -5.70 14.80
CA ILE A 39 -13.07 -4.48 14.50
C ILE A 39 -12.11 -4.80 13.34
N ARG A 40 -12.06 -3.89 12.37
CA ARG A 40 -11.13 -4.05 11.26
C ARG A 40 -9.71 -3.82 11.72
N ALA A 41 -8.83 -4.75 11.38
CA ALA A 41 -7.42 -4.64 11.69
C ALA A 41 -6.61 -5.02 10.46
N TYR A 42 -5.45 -4.41 10.32
CA TYR A 42 -4.57 -4.62 9.18
C TYR A 42 -3.21 -5.07 9.69
N ASN A 43 -2.60 -6.02 9.00
CA ASN A 43 -1.27 -6.49 9.40
C ASN A 43 -0.19 -5.74 8.61
N ASP A 44 1.07 -6.11 8.85
CA ASP A 44 2.21 -5.48 8.17
C ASP A 44 2.12 -5.61 6.65
N ASP A 45 1.66 -6.74 6.15
CA ASP A 45 1.55 -6.96 4.72
C ASP A 45 0.56 -5.99 4.09
N GLN A 46 -0.56 -5.76 4.77
CA GLN A 46 -1.56 -4.82 4.30
C GLN A 46 -1.01 -3.39 4.32
N LEU A 47 -0.29 -3.05 5.38
CA LEU A 47 0.34 -1.73 5.48
C LEU A 47 1.33 -1.53 4.34
N LYS A 48 2.20 -2.50 4.11
CA LYS A 48 3.18 -2.43 3.02
C LYS A 48 2.50 -2.25 1.68
N LYS A 49 1.42 -2.98 1.46
CA LYS A 49 0.69 -2.88 0.20
C LYS A 49 0.12 -1.48 0.01
N ILE A 50 -0.48 -0.92 1.03
CA ILE A 50 -1.04 0.45 0.97
C ILE A 50 0.08 1.46 0.71
N LEU A 51 1.22 1.30 1.38
CA LEU A 51 2.36 2.20 1.16
C LEU A 51 2.88 2.10 -0.27
N ASN A 52 2.99 0.89 -0.79
CA ASN A 52 3.45 0.68 -2.16
C ASN A 52 2.47 1.27 -3.17
N VAL A 53 1.18 1.05 -2.96
CA VAL A 53 0.15 1.60 -3.83
C VAL A 53 0.20 3.12 -3.80
N SER A 54 0.33 3.70 -2.60
CA SER A 54 0.44 5.15 -2.44
C SER A 54 1.64 5.69 -3.22
N PHE A 55 2.78 5.02 -3.11
CA PHE A 55 3.98 5.41 -3.81
C PHE A 55 3.77 5.43 -5.33
N LEU A 56 3.15 4.39 -5.87
CA LEU A 56 2.90 4.28 -7.30
C LEU A 56 1.94 5.37 -7.79
N ILE A 57 0.90 5.65 -7.02
CA ILE A 57 -0.06 6.69 -7.36
C ILE A 57 0.62 8.06 -7.37
N ASN A 58 1.47 8.30 -6.39
CA ASN A 58 2.22 9.56 -6.33
C ASN A 58 3.19 9.71 -7.50
N ASN A 59 3.55 8.59 -8.14
CA ASN A 59 4.41 8.60 -9.32
C ASN A 59 3.62 8.60 -10.63
N GLY A 60 2.31 8.85 -10.55
CA GLY A 60 1.49 9.04 -11.73
C GLY A 60 0.69 7.83 -12.20
N MET A 61 0.73 6.73 -11.48
CA MET A 61 -0.07 5.56 -11.85
C MET A 61 -1.50 5.71 -11.34
N LYS A 62 -2.44 5.20 -12.13
CA LYS A 62 -3.84 5.21 -11.74
C LYS A 62 -4.15 4.02 -10.87
N ILE A 63 -5.06 4.20 -9.91
CA ILE A 63 -5.41 3.12 -8.99
C ILE A 63 -5.96 1.90 -9.72
N SER A 64 -6.72 2.10 -10.78
CA SER A 64 -7.26 0.98 -11.54
C SER A 64 -6.15 0.13 -12.15
N LYS A 65 -5.08 0.76 -12.59
CA LYS A 65 -3.93 0.05 -13.13
C LYS A 65 -3.17 -0.68 -12.03
N VAL A 66 -2.92 0.01 -10.92
CA VAL A 66 -2.22 -0.58 -9.78
C VAL A 66 -3.00 -1.80 -9.26
N ALA A 67 -4.31 -1.68 -9.19
CA ALA A 67 -5.17 -2.75 -8.69
C ALA A 67 -5.14 -3.99 -9.58
N SER A 68 -4.83 -3.83 -10.86
CA SER A 68 -4.73 -4.96 -11.78
C SER A 68 -3.42 -5.71 -11.67
N LEU A 69 -2.46 -5.17 -10.95
CA LEU A 69 -1.16 -5.78 -10.78
C LEU A 69 -1.19 -6.79 -9.63
N THR A 70 -0.37 -7.82 -9.74
CA THR A 70 -0.17 -8.74 -8.63
C THR A 70 0.72 -8.08 -7.57
N ASN A 71 0.79 -8.69 -6.39
CA ASN A 71 1.66 -8.18 -5.34
C ASN A 71 3.10 -8.11 -5.80
N ASP A 72 3.56 -9.13 -6.53
CA ASP A 72 4.92 -9.16 -7.05
C ASP A 72 5.15 -8.04 -8.05
N GLU A 73 4.17 -7.80 -8.92
CA GLU A 73 4.29 -6.72 -9.90
C GLU A 73 4.32 -5.35 -9.23
N ILE A 74 3.52 -5.17 -8.20
CA ILE A 74 3.53 -3.92 -7.43
C ILE A 74 4.90 -3.71 -6.80
N SER A 75 5.44 -4.75 -6.17
CA SER A 75 6.75 -4.68 -5.55
C SER A 75 7.84 -4.36 -6.57
N ASP A 76 7.78 -5.02 -7.72
CA ASP A 76 8.76 -4.78 -8.78
C ASP A 76 8.72 -3.32 -9.26
N LYS A 77 7.53 -2.78 -9.40
CA LYS A 77 7.40 -1.40 -9.84
C LYS A 77 7.92 -0.42 -8.81
N VAL A 78 7.63 -0.68 -7.54
CA VAL A 78 8.12 0.16 -6.45
C VAL A 78 9.64 0.11 -6.40
N VAL A 79 10.22 -1.08 -6.49
CA VAL A 79 11.68 -1.24 -6.49
C VAL A 79 12.28 -0.55 -7.70
N SER A 80 11.66 -0.69 -8.85
CA SER A 80 12.15 -0.05 -10.07
C SER A 80 12.20 1.47 -9.96
N LEU A 81 11.16 2.05 -9.38
CA LEU A 81 11.09 3.51 -9.23
C LEU A 81 11.91 4.00 -8.05
N CYS A 82 11.73 3.37 -6.90
CA CYS A 82 12.39 3.78 -5.67
C CYS A 82 13.83 3.29 -5.62
N GLY A 83 14.02 2.02 -5.95
CA GLY A 83 15.35 1.40 -5.92
C GLY A 83 16.30 2.01 -6.93
N TYR A 84 15.77 2.40 -8.08
CA TYR A 84 16.60 3.05 -9.08
C TYR A 84 17.17 4.36 -8.56
N GLY A 85 16.32 5.16 -7.92
CA GLY A 85 16.77 6.39 -7.31
C GLY A 85 17.76 6.14 -6.18
N LEU A 86 17.50 5.13 -5.38
CA LEU A 86 18.39 4.77 -4.29
C LEU A 86 19.70 4.23 -4.81
N SER A 87 19.65 3.43 -5.86
CA SER A 87 20.86 2.90 -6.49
C SER A 87 21.76 4.01 -6.97
N LEU A 88 21.19 5.00 -7.61
CA LEU A 88 21.97 6.13 -8.06
C LEU A 88 22.65 6.84 -6.90
N ARG A 89 21.92 6.98 -5.81
CA ARG A 89 22.42 7.65 -4.63
C ARG A 89 23.54 6.86 -4.00
N PHE A 90 23.33 5.58 -3.83
CA PHE A 90 24.33 4.70 -3.23
C PHE A 90 25.49 4.41 -4.17
N GLY A 91 25.21 4.38 -5.45
CA GLY A 91 26.27 4.22 -6.43
C GLY A 91 27.27 5.36 -6.40
N LEU A 92 26.80 6.51 -5.96
CA LEU A 92 27.64 7.68 -5.86
C LEU A 92 28.36 7.75 -4.52
N SER A 93 27.81 7.10 -3.54
CA SER A 93 28.39 7.18 -2.19
C SER A 93 29.56 6.29 -2.01
#